data_36f294effa3acba3ed848e1a4df84018
#
_entry.id   36f294effa3acba3ed848e1a4df84018
#
_cell.length_a   1.000
_cell.length_b   1.000
_cell.length_c   1.000
_cell.angle_alpha   90.00
_cell.angle_beta   90.00
_cell.angle_gamma   90.00
#
_symmetry.space_group_name_H-M   'P 1'
#
loop_
_entity.id
_entity.type
_entity.pdbx_description
1 polymer ?
#
loop_
_entity_poly.entity_id
_entity_poly.type
_entity_poly.pdbx_seq_one_letter_code
_entity_poly.pdbx_strand_id
1 'polypeptide(L)'
;MTRAEFCAFARAHDNFVILTHRRPDGDTIGSASALCLGLRQLGKTAFVLTNEQFTPRFTPFLDGLVCGALPAGATIISADIASEGLLSFDAVRMGLIPVCAVDHHGSNSLTCPKLVEADKAACGEIIHAILLELGVTVTKRIAECLYVAISTDTGCFKFSNTTSNTHRTAAALIEAGADVYPINKVFFDTKSFSRLRLEAKLTETMEFYANGAVGMCVMPKSLLAEFFVTEDDLDSISGFARSIEGVQIGVMIR
;
A
#
# COMPACT_ATOMS: atom_id res chain seq x y z
N MET A 1 -11.41 10.43 14.28
CA MET A 1 -12.47 11.17 13.53
C MET A 1 -13.30 10.19 12.73
N THR A 2 -14.52 10.58 12.35
CA THR A 2 -15.42 9.82 11.47
C THR A 2 -15.13 10.14 9.99
N ARG A 3 -15.69 9.36 9.05
CA ARG A 3 -15.63 9.67 7.60
C ARG A 3 -16.26 11.02 7.29
N ALA A 4 -17.41 11.34 7.88
CA ALA A 4 -18.07 12.63 7.68
C ALA A 4 -17.19 13.82 8.13
N GLU A 5 -16.49 13.69 9.25
CA GLU A 5 -15.52 14.70 9.72
C GLU A 5 -14.33 14.82 8.78
N PHE A 6 -13.80 13.71 8.26
CA PHE A 6 -12.74 13.75 7.23
C PHE A 6 -13.24 14.41 5.93
N CYS A 7 -14.44 14.09 5.48
CA CYS A 7 -15.04 14.72 4.31
C CYS A 7 -15.24 16.24 4.51
N ALA A 8 -15.67 16.66 5.70
CA ALA A 8 -15.77 18.08 6.03
C ALA A 8 -14.39 18.75 6.04
N PHE A 9 -13.38 18.10 6.63
CA PHE A 9 -11.98 18.57 6.58
C PHE A 9 -11.48 18.70 5.13
N ALA A 10 -11.71 17.71 4.28
CA ALA A 10 -11.28 17.72 2.89
C ALA A 10 -11.95 18.85 2.08
N ARG A 11 -13.23 19.16 2.36
CA ARG A 11 -13.93 20.29 1.73
C ARG A 11 -13.39 21.66 2.19
N ALA A 12 -13.00 21.77 3.46
CA ALA A 12 -12.57 23.04 4.07
C ALA A 12 -11.11 23.42 3.73
N HIS A 13 -10.28 22.48 3.33
CA HIS A 13 -8.85 22.68 3.08
C HIS A 13 -8.50 22.55 1.59
N ASP A 14 -7.27 22.94 1.26
CA ASP A 14 -6.67 22.82 -0.08
C ASP A 14 -5.16 22.55 0.03
N ASN A 15 -4.47 22.54 -1.11
CA ASN A 15 -3.02 22.30 -1.21
C ASN A 15 -2.56 21.02 -0.50
N PHE A 16 -3.27 19.93 -0.73
CA PHE A 16 -2.99 18.64 -0.09
C PHE A 16 -1.68 18.05 -0.57
N VAL A 17 -0.87 17.56 0.38
CA VAL A 17 0.26 16.69 0.12
C VAL A 17 0.08 15.42 0.93
N ILE A 18 -0.05 14.31 0.21
CA ILE A 18 -0.37 13.00 0.79
C ILE A 18 0.92 12.23 0.98
N LEU A 19 1.18 11.83 2.22
CA LEU A 19 2.34 11.03 2.58
C LEU A 19 2.03 9.55 2.40
N THR A 20 3.03 8.81 1.91
CA THR A 20 3.09 7.35 1.87
C THR A 20 4.12 6.86 2.88
N HIS A 21 3.99 5.62 3.36
CA HIS A 21 4.97 5.07 4.29
C HIS A 21 6.30 4.72 3.58
N ARG A 22 7.37 4.57 4.36
CA ARG A 22 8.64 4.04 3.85
C ARG A 22 8.47 2.58 3.44
N ARG A 23 9.18 2.15 2.39
CA ARG A 23 8.98 0.86 1.70
C ARG A 23 7.53 0.71 1.27
N PRO A 24 7.03 1.63 0.44
CA PRO A 24 5.62 1.70 0.10
C PRO A 24 5.18 0.44 -0.65
N ASP A 25 4.03 -0.05 -0.28
CA ASP A 25 3.34 -1.16 -0.94
C ASP A 25 2.16 -0.67 -1.79
N GLY A 26 1.35 -1.60 -2.28
CA GLY A 26 0.22 -1.26 -3.13
C GLY A 26 -0.88 -0.52 -2.39
N ASP A 27 -1.09 -0.77 -1.07
CA ASP A 27 -2.16 -0.09 -0.34
C ASP A 27 -1.84 1.38 -0.13
N THR A 28 -0.66 1.71 0.41
CA THR A 28 -0.31 3.14 0.60
C THR A 28 -0.25 3.90 -0.71
N ILE A 29 0.30 3.30 -1.80
CA ILE A 29 0.38 3.94 -3.12
C ILE A 29 -1.00 4.12 -3.75
N GLY A 30 -1.79 3.05 -3.77
CA GLY A 30 -3.13 3.08 -4.37
C GLY A 30 -4.07 4.04 -3.62
N SER A 31 -4.05 3.99 -2.29
CA SER A 31 -4.84 4.86 -1.42
C SER A 31 -4.47 6.33 -1.58
N ALA A 32 -3.17 6.67 -1.53
CA ALA A 32 -2.71 8.04 -1.71
C ALA A 32 -3.03 8.57 -3.11
N SER A 33 -2.80 7.77 -4.15
CA SER A 33 -3.07 8.15 -5.55
C SER A 33 -4.57 8.35 -5.81
N ALA A 34 -5.42 7.45 -5.33
CA ALA A 34 -6.87 7.56 -5.47
C ALA A 34 -7.42 8.80 -4.75
N LEU A 35 -6.96 9.04 -3.50
CA LEU A 35 -7.34 10.24 -2.75
C LEU A 35 -6.89 11.52 -3.45
N CYS A 36 -5.65 11.56 -3.94
CA CYS A 36 -5.11 12.68 -4.72
C CYS A 36 -5.98 12.99 -5.95
N LEU A 37 -6.31 11.97 -6.75
CA LEU A 37 -7.16 12.10 -7.93
C LEU A 37 -8.57 12.58 -7.58
N GLY A 38 -9.14 12.04 -6.50
CA GLY A 38 -10.47 12.44 -6.03
C GLY A 38 -10.51 13.91 -5.55
N LEU A 39 -9.51 14.33 -4.78
CA LEU A 39 -9.40 15.72 -4.36
C LEU A 39 -9.26 16.68 -5.55
N ARG A 40 -8.51 16.28 -6.59
CA ARG A 40 -8.38 17.07 -7.83
C ARG A 40 -9.72 17.18 -8.58
N GLN A 41 -10.56 16.15 -8.59
CA GLN A 41 -11.92 16.25 -9.18
C GLN A 41 -12.80 17.28 -8.43
N LEU A 42 -12.57 17.49 -7.15
CA LEU A 42 -13.24 18.52 -6.35
C LEU A 42 -12.65 19.92 -6.54
N GLY A 43 -11.75 20.10 -7.51
CA GLY A 43 -11.07 21.36 -7.79
C GLY A 43 -9.97 21.72 -6.79
N LYS A 44 -9.52 20.77 -5.97
CA LYS A 44 -8.43 20.98 -5.01
C LYS A 44 -7.06 20.77 -5.66
N THR A 45 -6.07 21.47 -5.16
CA THR A 45 -4.65 21.18 -5.43
C THR A 45 -4.24 19.99 -4.56
N ALA A 46 -3.80 18.90 -5.15
CA ALA A 46 -3.39 17.70 -4.42
C ALA A 46 -2.22 17.00 -5.10
N PHE A 47 -1.30 16.50 -4.30
CA PHE A 47 -0.12 15.73 -4.73
C PHE A 47 0.17 14.59 -3.77
N VAL A 48 0.88 13.58 -4.25
CA VAL A 48 1.56 12.58 -3.44
C VAL A 48 3.00 13.07 -3.24
N LEU A 49 3.51 13.07 -2.01
CA LEU A 49 4.91 13.43 -1.77
C LEU A 49 5.83 12.41 -2.44
N THR A 50 6.91 12.89 -3.04
CA THR A 50 7.97 11.99 -3.52
C THR A 50 8.44 11.06 -2.39
N ASN A 51 8.82 9.84 -2.74
CA ASN A 51 9.40 8.89 -1.82
C ASN A 51 10.53 8.16 -2.56
N GLU A 52 11.76 8.29 -2.07
CA GLU A 52 12.94 7.70 -2.71
C GLU A 52 12.88 6.17 -2.85
N GLN A 53 11.91 5.54 -2.19
CA GLN A 53 11.69 4.10 -2.24
C GLN A 53 10.55 3.70 -3.19
N PHE A 54 10.02 4.63 -4.00
CA PHE A 54 9.09 4.24 -5.07
C PHE A 54 9.79 3.33 -6.08
N THR A 55 9.15 2.23 -6.40
CA THR A 55 9.69 1.27 -7.36
C THR A 55 8.96 1.39 -8.72
N PRO A 56 9.59 0.96 -9.83
CA PRO A 56 9.04 1.14 -11.18
C PRO A 56 7.63 0.56 -11.38
N ARG A 57 7.27 -0.51 -10.68
CA ARG A 57 5.94 -1.12 -10.81
C ARG A 57 4.79 -0.21 -10.36
N PHE A 58 5.08 0.79 -9.51
CA PHE A 58 4.09 1.75 -9.06
C PHE A 58 3.96 3.00 -9.94
N THR A 59 4.87 3.18 -10.91
CA THR A 59 4.87 4.35 -11.81
C THR A 59 3.50 4.61 -12.46
N PRO A 60 2.75 3.61 -12.98
CA PRO A 60 1.44 3.86 -13.60
C PRO A 60 0.42 4.51 -12.68
N PHE A 61 0.48 4.21 -11.38
CA PHE A 61 -0.45 4.75 -10.39
C PHE A 61 -0.06 6.16 -9.92
N LEU A 62 1.23 6.50 -9.98
CA LEU A 62 1.80 7.77 -9.50
C LEU A 62 1.96 8.83 -10.60
N ASP A 63 1.79 8.47 -11.87
CA ASP A 63 2.05 9.36 -13.01
C ASP A 63 1.28 10.68 -12.90
N GLY A 64 2.02 11.80 -12.97
CA GLY A 64 1.48 13.15 -12.85
C GLY A 64 0.93 13.52 -11.46
N LEU A 65 1.13 12.69 -10.43
CA LEU A 65 0.63 12.94 -9.07
C LEU A 65 1.73 13.37 -8.10
N VAL A 66 2.99 13.03 -8.38
CA VAL A 66 4.10 13.23 -7.44
C VAL A 66 4.60 14.66 -7.43
N CYS A 67 4.89 15.20 -6.24
CA CYS A 67 5.64 16.44 -6.08
C CYS A 67 6.90 16.23 -5.23
N GLY A 68 7.99 16.90 -5.61
CA GLY A 68 9.24 16.94 -4.84
C GLY A 68 9.38 18.20 -3.98
N ALA A 69 8.49 19.17 -4.16
CA ALA A 69 8.45 20.42 -3.41
C ALA A 69 7.03 20.68 -2.91
N LEU A 70 6.92 21.26 -1.72
CA LEU A 70 5.62 21.55 -1.12
C LEU A 70 4.99 22.80 -1.75
N PRO A 71 3.70 22.79 -2.09
CA PRO A 71 2.98 24.02 -2.39
C PRO A 71 2.91 24.91 -1.15
N ALA A 72 2.78 26.22 -1.37
CA ALA A 72 2.60 27.18 -0.27
C ALA A 72 1.34 26.85 0.53
N GLY A 73 1.45 26.82 1.85
CA GLY A 73 0.31 26.48 2.72
C GLY A 73 -0.14 25.02 2.60
N ALA A 74 0.79 24.10 2.35
CA ALA A 74 0.48 22.67 2.18
C ALA A 74 -0.27 22.08 3.37
N THR A 75 -1.36 21.39 3.09
CA THR A 75 -2.10 20.56 4.05
C THR A 75 -1.56 19.12 3.98
N ILE A 76 -0.76 18.73 4.97
CA ILE A 76 -0.10 17.42 4.99
C ILE A 76 -1.06 16.37 5.57
N ILE A 77 -1.36 15.35 4.79
CA ILE A 77 -2.19 14.22 5.24
C ILE A 77 -1.45 12.90 4.96
N SER A 78 -1.83 11.82 5.65
CA SER A 78 -1.25 10.51 5.40
C SER A 78 -2.31 9.48 5.04
N ALA A 79 -1.94 8.54 4.19
CA ALA A 79 -2.73 7.37 3.83
C ALA A 79 -1.91 6.11 4.15
N ASP A 80 -2.51 5.24 4.98
CA ASP A 80 -1.92 3.95 5.33
C ASP A 80 -0.58 4.06 6.07
N ILE A 81 -0.50 4.93 7.07
CA ILE A 81 0.66 5.10 7.94
C ILE A 81 0.25 4.93 9.39
N ALA A 82 0.69 3.83 10.01
CA ALA A 82 0.30 3.48 11.38
C ALA A 82 1.12 4.17 12.48
N SER A 83 2.29 4.73 12.17
CA SER A 83 3.15 5.40 13.16
C SER A 83 4.13 6.37 12.51
N GLU A 84 4.65 7.33 13.28
CA GLU A 84 5.68 8.28 12.81
C GLU A 84 6.95 7.56 12.33
N GLY A 85 7.28 6.42 12.94
CA GLY A 85 8.42 5.59 12.53
C GLY A 85 8.29 4.98 11.13
N LEU A 86 7.11 5.01 10.52
CA LEU A 86 6.85 4.55 9.16
C LEU A 86 6.82 5.68 8.12
N LEU A 87 6.98 6.94 8.51
CA LEU A 87 7.10 8.04 7.56
C LEU A 87 8.25 7.80 6.58
N SER A 88 8.06 8.19 5.31
CA SER A 88 9.12 8.11 4.29
C SER A 88 10.32 8.96 4.69
N PHE A 89 11.51 8.60 4.19
CA PHE A 89 12.70 9.40 4.48
C PHE A 89 12.60 10.83 3.94
N ASP A 90 11.90 11.04 2.83
CA ASP A 90 11.63 12.37 2.31
C ASP A 90 10.77 13.19 3.27
N ALA A 91 9.69 12.60 3.79
CA ALA A 91 8.84 13.26 4.79
C ALA A 91 9.63 13.63 6.06
N VAL A 92 10.47 12.71 6.55
CA VAL A 92 11.33 12.96 7.72
C VAL A 92 12.36 14.06 7.46
N ARG A 93 13.05 14.04 6.31
CA ARG A 93 14.02 15.07 5.92
C ARG A 93 13.40 16.47 5.83
N MET A 94 12.15 16.54 5.39
CA MET A 94 11.39 17.80 5.28
C MET A 94 10.70 18.20 6.58
N GLY A 95 10.81 17.42 7.66
CA GLY A 95 10.19 17.67 8.96
C GLY A 95 8.66 17.63 8.91
N LEU A 96 8.07 16.82 8.02
CA LEU A 96 6.63 16.78 7.82
C LEU A 96 5.94 15.91 8.85
N ILE A 97 4.89 16.45 9.44
CA ILE A 97 3.97 15.74 10.34
C ILE A 97 2.57 15.87 9.75
N PRO A 98 1.83 14.76 9.56
CA PRO A 98 0.47 14.85 9.04
C PRO A 98 -0.45 15.56 10.03
N VAL A 99 -1.29 16.47 9.53
CA VAL A 99 -2.34 17.13 10.31
C VAL A 99 -3.62 16.28 10.35
N CYS A 100 -3.72 15.27 9.49
CA CYS A 100 -4.80 14.32 9.44
C CYS A 100 -4.32 13.00 8.79
N ALA A 101 -4.86 11.87 9.23
CA ALA A 101 -4.50 10.55 8.72
C ALA A 101 -5.73 9.71 8.39
N VAL A 102 -5.61 8.85 7.35
CA VAL A 102 -6.56 7.78 7.04
C VAL A 102 -5.79 6.46 7.06
N ASP A 103 -6.31 5.47 7.82
CA ASP A 103 -5.60 4.21 8.03
C ASP A 103 -6.58 3.08 8.38
N HIS A 104 -6.17 1.84 8.17
CA HIS A 104 -6.92 0.66 8.58
C HIS A 104 -6.23 -0.11 9.73
N HIS A 105 -5.02 0.27 10.13
CA HIS A 105 -4.30 -0.38 11.21
C HIS A 105 -4.86 0.00 12.58
N GLY A 106 -5.46 -0.96 13.30
CA GLY A 106 -5.98 -0.73 14.66
C GLY A 106 -4.92 -0.31 15.68
N SER A 107 -3.64 -0.55 15.38
CA SER A 107 -2.48 -0.13 16.19
C SER A 107 -1.97 1.28 15.88
N ASN A 108 -2.70 2.06 15.06
CA ASN A 108 -2.26 3.39 14.65
C ASN A 108 -1.99 4.32 15.84
N SER A 109 -0.74 4.76 15.97
CA SER A 109 -0.22 5.58 17.08
C SER A 109 0.08 7.03 16.70
N LEU A 110 -0.26 7.49 15.47
CA LEU A 110 -0.12 8.89 15.10
C LEU A 110 -0.89 9.80 16.06
N THR A 111 -0.35 10.95 16.38
CA THR A 111 -0.94 11.89 17.35
C THR A 111 -1.94 12.88 16.72
N CYS A 112 -1.95 12.99 15.37
CA CYS A 112 -2.91 13.84 14.66
C CYS A 112 -4.34 13.26 14.68
N PRO A 113 -5.38 14.07 14.41
CA PRO A 113 -6.72 13.59 14.07
C PRO A 113 -6.65 12.52 12.97
N LYS A 114 -7.31 11.39 13.19
CA LYS A 114 -7.22 10.25 12.28
C LYS A 114 -8.53 9.52 12.12
N LEU A 115 -8.80 9.05 10.91
CA LEU A 115 -9.85 8.12 10.58
C LEU A 115 -9.23 6.72 10.51
N VAL A 116 -9.58 5.84 11.45
CA VAL A 116 -9.11 4.45 11.47
C VAL A 116 -10.29 3.51 11.46
N GLU A 117 -10.37 2.63 10.47
CA GLU A 117 -11.39 1.58 10.37
C GLU A 117 -10.70 0.21 10.32
N ALA A 118 -10.43 -0.37 11.49
CA ALA A 118 -9.66 -1.60 11.65
C ALA A 118 -10.38 -2.88 11.16
N ASP A 119 -11.66 -2.77 10.79
CA ASP A 119 -12.46 -3.85 10.19
C ASP A 119 -12.29 -3.92 8.64
N LYS A 120 -11.60 -2.96 8.05
CA LYS A 120 -11.32 -2.93 6.61
C LYS A 120 -10.05 -3.72 6.29
N ALA A 121 -10.09 -4.41 5.17
CA ALA A 121 -8.97 -5.21 4.70
C ALA A 121 -7.79 -4.36 4.20
N ALA A 122 -8.05 -3.13 3.79
CA ALA A 122 -7.09 -2.19 3.22
C ALA A 122 -7.54 -0.75 3.46
N CYS A 123 -6.61 0.19 3.52
CA CYS A 123 -6.89 1.63 3.53
C CYS A 123 -7.66 2.04 2.24
N GLY A 124 -7.41 1.36 1.13
CA GLY A 124 -8.14 1.57 -0.13
C GLY A 124 -9.66 1.41 -0.02
N GLU A 125 -10.18 0.53 0.85
CA GLU A 125 -11.63 0.43 1.08
C GLU A 125 -12.18 1.69 1.76
N ILE A 126 -11.42 2.28 2.68
CA ILE A 126 -11.80 3.51 3.40
C ILE A 126 -11.79 4.70 2.43
N ILE A 127 -10.71 4.81 1.63
CA ILE A 127 -10.60 5.86 0.61
C ILE A 127 -11.74 5.75 -0.40
N HIS A 128 -12.09 4.54 -0.87
CA HIS A 128 -13.24 4.36 -1.74
C HIS A 128 -14.53 4.95 -1.14
N ALA A 129 -14.82 4.61 0.13
CA ALA A 129 -16.00 5.12 0.83
C ALA A 129 -15.98 6.65 1.00
N ILE A 130 -14.80 7.24 1.32
CA ILE A 130 -14.59 8.68 1.41
C ILE A 130 -14.90 9.35 0.06
N LEU A 131 -14.38 8.82 -1.05
CA LEU A 131 -14.58 9.40 -2.38
C LEU A 131 -16.06 9.40 -2.77
N LEU A 132 -16.80 8.32 -2.48
CA LEU A 132 -18.25 8.27 -2.70
C LEU A 132 -18.99 9.30 -1.85
N GLU A 133 -18.65 9.46 -0.56
CA GLU A 133 -19.29 10.43 0.35
C GLU A 133 -18.96 11.89 -0.06
N LEU A 134 -17.81 12.12 -0.67
CA LEU A 134 -17.43 13.41 -1.24
C LEU A 134 -18.16 13.72 -2.57
N GLY A 135 -18.83 12.75 -3.18
CA GLY A 135 -19.49 12.87 -4.48
C GLY A 135 -18.51 12.77 -5.67
N VAL A 136 -17.34 12.20 -5.47
CA VAL A 136 -16.34 11.97 -6.51
C VAL A 136 -16.79 10.82 -7.43
N THR A 137 -16.66 11.02 -8.73
CA THR A 137 -16.86 9.95 -9.71
C THR A 137 -15.62 9.03 -9.71
N VAL A 138 -15.82 7.75 -9.39
CA VAL A 138 -14.74 6.75 -9.47
C VAL A 138 -14.44 6.47 -10.94
N THR A 139 -13.45 7.17 -11.49
CA THR A 139 -12.97 6.93 -12.86
C THR A 139 -12.15 5.65 -12.93
N LYS A 140 -11.94 5.11 -14.14
CA LYS A 140 -11.06 3.96 -14.37
C LYS A 140 -9.73 4.08 -13.61
N ARG A 141 -9.06 5.24 -13.69
CA ARG A 141 -7.77 5.46 -13.03
C ARG A 141 -7.87 5.41 -11.49
N ILE A 142 -8.91 6.02 -10.91
CA ILE A 142 -9.16 5.92 -9.46
C ILE A 142 -9.46 4.48 -9.08
N ALA A 143 -10.25 3.78 -9.88
CA ALA A 143 -10.61 2.38 -9.65
C ALA A 143 -9.38 1.45 -9.70
N GLU A 144 -8.46 1.65 -10.63
CA GLU A 144 -7.20 0.90 -10.71
C GLU A 144 -6.29 1.16 -9.49
N CYS A 145 -6.18 2.41 -9.04
CA CYS A 145 -5.46 2.75 -7.81
C CYS A 145 -6.06 2.07 -6.57
N LEU A 146 -7.38 2.10 -6.43
CA LEU A 146 -8.06 1.44 -5.31
C LEU A 146 -7.98 -0.08 -5.41
N TYR A 147 -8.03 -0.64 -6.62
CA TYR A 147 -7.91 -2.08 -6.81
C TYR A 147 -6.51 -2.59 -6.44
N VAL A 148 -5.44 -1.89 -6.83
CA VAL A 148 -4.09 -2.29 -6.40
C VAL A 148 -3.96 -2.22 -4.88
N ALA A 149 -4.52 -1.20 -4.22
CA ALA A 149 -4.54 -1.07 -2.78
C ALA A 149 -5.16 -2.32 -2.11
N ILE A 150 -6.38 -2.63 -2.50
CA ILE A 150 -7.15 -3.73 -1.89
C ILE A 150 -6.55 -5.09 -2.23
N SER A 151 -6.13 -5.30 -3.48
CA SER A 151 -5.62 -6.59 -3.92
C SER A 151 -4.27 -6.94 -3.30
N THR A 152 -3.38 -5.96 -3.11
CA THR A 152 -2.07 -6.22 -2.48
C THR A 152 -2.21 -6.55 -1.01
N ASP A 153 -3.03 -5.81 -0.27
CA ASP A 153 -3.20 -6.01 1.17
C ASP A 153 -4.02 -7.26 1.55
N THR A 154 -4.75 -7.79 0.58
CA THR A 154 -5.48 -9.06 0.70
C THR A 154 -4.76 -10.25 0.05
N GLY A 155 -3.54 -10.06 -0.46
CA GLY A 155 -2.80 -11.08 -1.21
C GLY A 155 -3.60 -11.64 -2.38
N CYS A 156 -4.23 -10.76 -3.16
CA CYS A 156 -5.20 -11.07 -4.20
C CYS A 156 -6.41 -11.86 -3.65
N PHE A 157 -7.01 -11.32 -2.60
CA PHE A 157 -8.24 -11.85 -1.94
C PHE A 157 -8.07 -13.23 -1.29
N LYS A 158 -6.84 -13.64 -0.96
CA LYS A 158 -6.52 -14.93 -0.35
C LYS A 158 -6.35 -14.86 1.16
N PHE A 159 -6.06 -13.68 1.72
CA PHE A 159 -5.79 -13.54 3.15
C PHE A 159 -7.08 -13.49 3.98
N SER A 160 -6.95 -13.80 5.27
CA SER A 160 -8.07 -13.88 6.20
C SER A 160 -8.76 -12.55 6.50
N ASN A 161 -8.13 -11.41 6.17
CA ASN A 161 -8.73 -10.08 6.25
C ASN A 161 -9.74 -9.80 5.11
N THR A 162 -9.76 -10.62 4.06
CA THR A 162 -10.72 -10.50 2.95
C THR A 162 -12.14 -10.77 3.43
N THR A 163 -13.03 -9.81 3.24
CA THR A 163 -14.43 -9.87 3.64
C THR A 163 -15.38 -9.82 2.43
N SER A 164 -16.68 -10.06 2.68
CA SER A 164 -17.69 -9.84 1.64
C SER A 164 -17.76 -8.38 1.19
N ASN A 165 -17.40 -7.42 2.06
CA ASN A 165 -17.33 -6.00 1.70
C ASN A 165 -16.15 -5.73 0.77
N THR A 166 -15.00 -6.34 1.04
CA THR A 166 -13.82 -6.29 0.18
C THR A 166 -14.14 -6.73 -1.26
N HIS A 167 -14.84 -7.85 -1.40
CA HIS A 167 -15.28 -8.33 -2.73
C HIS A 167 -16.31 -7.41 -3.40
N ARG A 168 -17.26 -6.83 -2.65
CA ARG A 168 -18.22 -5.85 -3.20
C ARG A 168 -17.51 -4.59 -3.68
N THR A 169 -16.54 -4.10 -2.91
CA THR A 169 -15.73 -2.96 -3.32
C THR A 169 -14.94 -3.29 -4.59
N ALA A 170 -14.27 -4.44 -4.64
CA ALA A 170 -13.55 -4.86 -5.84
C ALA A 170 -14.48 -4.98 -7.08
N ALA A 171 -15.68 -5.54 -6.91
CA ALA A 171 -16.67 -5.61 -7.98
C ALA A 171 -17.06 -4.22 -8.50
N ALA A 172 -17.34 -3.26 -7.58
CA ALA A 172 -17.66 -1.88 -7.95
C ALA A 172 -16.50 -1.19 -8.70
N LEU A 173 -15.24 -1.48 -8.34
CA LEU A 173 -14.07 -0.95 -9.03
C LEU A 173 -13.94 -1.52 -10.47
N ILE A 174 -14.25 -2.81 -10.65
CA ILE A 174 -14.29 -3.44 -11.98
C ILE A 174 -15.42 -2.82 -12.83
N GLU A 175 -16.59 -2.60 -12.23
CA GLU A 175 -17.72 -1.93 -12.90
C GLU A 175 -17.38 -0.48 -13.28
N ALA A 176 -16.56 0.21 -12.49
CA ALA A 176 -16.01 1.54 -12.80
C ALA A 176 -14.91 1.51 -13.87
N GLY A 177 -14.56 0.34 -14.39
CA GLY A 177 -13.67 0.15 -15.54
C GLY A 177 -12.22 -0.20 -15.18
N ALA A 178 -11.91 -0.60 -13.93
CA ALA A 178 -10.57 -1.06 -13.58
C ALA A 178 -10.17 -2.28 -14.44
N ASP A 179 -9.02 -2.20 -15.10
CA ASP A 179 -8.42 -3.33 -15.79
C ASP A 179 -7.58 -4.15 -14.81
N VAL A 180 -8.21 -5.14 -14.21
CA VAL A 180 -7.61 -5.91 -13.11
C VAL A 180 -6.59 -6.96 -13.58
N TYR A 181 -6.67 -7.40 -14.84
CA TYR A 181 -5.76 -8.44 -15.34
C TYR A 181 -4.30 -8.01 -15.33
N PRO A 182 -3.89 -6.86 -15.92
CA PRO A 182 -2.50 -6.43 -15.87
C PRO A 182 -2.01 -6.14 -14.44
N ILE A 183 -2.88 -5.65 -13.56
CA ILE A 183 -2.54 -5.43 -12.14
C ILE A 183 -2.21 -6.78 -11.49
N ASN A 184 -3.13 -7.74 -11.57
CA ASN A 184 -2.92 -9.06 -10.96
C ASN A 184 -1.68 -9.76 -11.53
N LYS A 185 -1.47 -9.66 -12.86
CA LYS A 185 -0.32 -10.25 -13.51
C LYS A 185 1.01 -9.67 -12.98
N VAL A 186 1.09 -8.35 -12.83
CA VAL A 186 2.33 -7.68 -12.37
C VAL A 186 2.60 -7.98 -10.89
N PHE A 187 1.56 -7.92 -10.04
CA PHE A 187 1.76 -8.01 -8.59
C PHE A 187 1.76 -9.43 -8.03
N PHE A 188 1.13 -10.40 -8.70
CA PHE A 188 0.93 -11.73 -8.14
C PHE A 188 1.43 -12.89 -9.00
N ASP A 189 1.45 -12.74 -10.33
CA ASP A 189 1.77 -13.85 -11.23
C ASP A 189 3.18 -13.75 -11.85
N THR A 190 3.72 -12.53 -11.98
CA THR A 190 5.01 -12.33 -12.63
C THR A 190 6.14 -12.26 -11.59
N LYS A 191 7.16 -13.09 -11.76
CA LYS A 191 8.40 -13.05 -10.97
C LYS A 191 9.58 -12.80 -11.88
N SER A 192 10.53 -11.99 -11.42
CA SER A 192 11.80 -11.83 -12.10
C SER A 192 12.62 -13.13 -12.03
N PHE A 193 13.58 -13.27 -12.94
CA PHE A 193 14.52 -14.41 -12.87
C PHE A 193 15.38 -14.35 -11.59
N SER A 194 15.76 -13.16 -11.13
CA SER A 194 16.45 -12.93 -9.87
C SER A 194 15.63 -13.44 -8.68
N ARG A 195 14.33 -13.15 -8.65
CA ARG A 195 13.41 -13.67 -7.63
C ARG A 195 13.32 -15.19 -7.64
N LEU A 196 13.20 -15.80 -8.80
CA LEU A 196 13.14 -17.27 -8.92
C LEU A 196 14.43 -17.94 -8.43
N ARG A 197 15.60 -17.37 -8.75
CA ARG A 197 16.89 -17.86 -8.23
C ARG A 197 16.99 -17.71 -6.71
N LEU A 198 16.52 -16.59 -6.17
CA LEU A 198 16.46 -16.38 -4.72
C LEU A 198 15.58 -17.43 -4.05
N GLU A 199 14.36 -17.65 -4.55
CA GLU A 199 13.43 -18.66 -4.02
C GLU A 199 14.02 -20.08 -4.07
N ALA A 200 14.69 -20.45 -5.17
CA ALA A 200 15.39 -21.72 -5.28
C ALA A 200 16.46 -21.86 -4.18
N LYS A 201 17.27 -20.81 -3.96
CA LYS A 201 18.30 -20.83 -2.93
C LYS A 201 17.72 -20.90 -1.52
N LEU A 202 16.66 -20.14 -1.25
CA LEU A 202 15.96 -20.20 0.04
C LEU A 202 15.37 -21.60 0.30
N THR A 203 14.85 -22.26 -0.75
CA THR A 203 14.35 -23.64 -0.65
C THR A 203 15.47 -24.63 -0.28
N GLU A 204 16.65 -24.52 -0.93
CA GLU A 204 17.80 -25.39 -0.65
C GLU A 204 18.35 -25.24 0.78
N THR A 205 18.29 -24.01 1.32
CA THR A 205 18.90 -23.66 2.61
C THR A 205 17.90 -23.53 3.75
N MET A 206 16.63 -23.85 3.50
CA MET A 206 15.57 -23.77 4.50
C MET A 206 15.77 -24.80 5.60
N GLU A 207 15.63 -24.36 6.82
CA GLU A 207 15.68 -25.22 7.99
C GLU A 207 14.27 -25.47 8.54
N PHE A 208 14.04 -26.69 9.01
CA PHE A 208 12.74 -27.08 9.58
C PHE A 208 12.88 -27.47 11.04
N TYR A 209 11.96 -27.00 11.87
CA TYR A 209 11.89 -27.26 13.30
C TYR A 209 10.49 -27.74 13.69
N ALA A 210 10.34 -28.23 14.93
CA ALA A 210 9.06 -28.71 15.48
C ALA A 210 8.34 -29.70 14.53
N ASN A 211 9.05 -30.73 14.08
CA ASN A 211 8.54 -31.76 13.15
C ASN A 211 7.98 -31.19 11.84
N GLY A 212 8.60 -30.11 11.33
CA GLY A 212 8.21 -29.48 10.08
C GLY A 212 7.18 -28.35 10.23
N ALA A 213 6.65 -28.09 11.43
CA ALA A 213 5.68 -27.04 11.66
C ALA A 213 6.27 -25.61 11.56
N VAL A 214 7.59 -25.48 11.70
CA VAL A 214 8.30 -24.20 11.58
C VAL A 214 9.29 -24.29 10.43
N GLY A 215 9.18 -23.41 9.44
CA GLY A 215 10.14 -23.23 8.35
C GLY A 215 10.92 -21.93 8.52
N MET A 216 12.25 -21.99 8.53
CA MET A 216 13.13 -20.83 8.69
C MET A 216 14.01 -20.63 7.47
N CYS A 217 14.00 -19.41 6.93
CA CYS A 217 14.89 -18.96 5.87
C CYS A 217 15.79 -17.83 6.38
N VAL A 218 17.09 -17.91 6.06
CA VAL A 218 18.04 -16.82 6.29
C VAL A 218 18.45 -16.24 4.94
N MET A 219 18.28 -14.93 4.80
CA MET A 219 18.52 -14.18 3.56
C MET A 219 19.56 -13.07 3.81
N PRO A 220 20.85 -13.39 3.81
CA PRO A 220 21.90 -12.39 4.04
C PRO A 220 22.00 -11.42 2.87
N LYS A 221 22.46 -10.20 3.13
CA LYS A 221 22.64 -9.16 2.09
C LYS A 221 23.54 -9.61 0.93
N SER A 222 24.52 -10.46 1.19
CA SER A 222 25.39 -11.05 0.16
C SER A 222 24.59 -11.84 -0.88
N LEU A 223 23.57 -12.57 -0.46
CA LEU A 223 22.70 -13.35 -1.35
C LEU A 223 21.87 -12.44 -2.27
N LEU A 224 21.41 -11.29 -1.76
CA LEU A 224 20.69 -10.31 -2.57
C LEU A 224 21.57 -9.72 -3.65
N ALA A 225 22.83 -9.38 -3.31
CA ALA A 225 23.81 -8.88 -4.25
C ALA A 225 24.19 -9.93 -5.31
N GLU A 226 24.39 -11.18 -4.91
CA GLU A 226 24.76 -12.29 -5.81
C GLU A 226 23.71 -12.52 -6.90
N PHE A 227 22.43 -12.42 -6.57
CA PHE A 227 21.32 -12.65 -7.51
C PHE A 227 20.74 -11.38 -8.11
N PHE A 228 21.34 -10.20 -7.84
CA PHE A 228 20.83 -8.90 -8.32
C PHE A 228 19.37 -8.64 -7.96
N VAL A 229 19.01 -9.00 -6.74
CA VAL A 229 17.65 -8.89 -6.22
C VAL A 229 17.29 -7.42 -5.95
N THR A 230 16.18 -6.96 -6.48
CA THR A 230 15.64 -5.61 -6.25
C THR A 230 14.65 -5.57 -5.10
N GLU A 231 14.24 -4.39 -4.65
CA GLU A 231 13.18 -4.27 -3.62
C GLU A 231 11.83 -4.82 -4.13
N ASP A 232 11.50 -4.66 -5.42
CA ASP A 232 10.32 -5.29 -6.03
C ASP A 232 10.33 -6.82 -5.91
N ASP A 233 11.52 -7.43 -6.01
CA ASP A 233 11.69 -8.87 -5.87
C ASP A 233 11.48 -9.36 -4.44
N LEU A 234 11.56 -8.48 -3.45
CA LEU A 234 11.43 -8.82 -2.04
C LEU A 234 9.99 -8.69 -1.52
N ASP A 235 9.09 -8.18 -2.33
CA ASP A 235 7.69 -8.11 -1.95
C ASP A 235 7.13 -9.51 -1.65
N SER A 236 6.36 -9.58 -0.57
CA SER A 236 5.74 -10.83 -0.08
C SER A 236 6.69 -12.00 0.20
N ILE A 237 8.04 -11.79 0.18
CA ILE A 237 9.04 -12.85 0.44
C ILE A 237 8.92 -13.41 1.87
N SER A 238 8.46 -12.60 2.81
CA SER A 238 8.28 -13.01 4.21
C SER A 238 7.30 -14.18 4.36
N GLY A 239 6.35 -14.30 3.43
CA GLY A 239 5.39 -15.40 3.39
C GLY A 239 5.92 -16.68 2.75
N PHE A 240 7.14 -16.68 2.18
CA PHE A 240 7.66 -17.78 1.36
C PHE A 240 7.66 -19.14 2.09
N ALA A 241 8.19 -19.18 3.31
CA ALA A 241 8.26 -20.44 4.08
C ALA A 241 6.87 -21.00 4.42
N ARG A 242 5.85 -20.13 4.61
CA ARG A 242 4.47 -20.58 4.90
C ARG A 242 3.74 -21.15 3.69
N SER A 243 4.27 -21.02 2.48
CA SER A 243 3.69 -21.66 1.29
C SER A 243 3.96 -23.16 1.19
N ILE A 244 4.80 -23.71 2.10
CA ILE A 244 5.16 -25.11 2.13
C ILE A 244 4.12 -25.89 2.95
N GLU A 245 3.70 -27.03 2.42
CA GLU A 245 2.76 -27.93 3.09
C GLU A 245 3.27 -28.34 4.49
N GLY A 246 2.41 -28.23 5.51
CA GLY A 246 2.72 -28.56 6.90
C GLY A 246 3.37 -27.45 7.71
N VAL A 247 3.90 -26.38 7.07
CA VAL A 247 4.49 -25.24 7.79
C VAL A 247 3.38 -24.33 8.30
N GLN A 248 3.32 -24.17 9.63
CA GLN A 248 2.39 -23.29 10.33
C GLN A 248 3.02 -21.92 10.63
N ILE A 249 4.33 -21.88 10.91
CA ILE A 249 5.08 -20.67 11.21
C ILE A 249 6.24 -20.54 10.23
N GLY A 250 6.23 -19.48 9.43
CA GLY A 250 7.35 -19.09 8.56
C GLY A 250 8.21 -18.02 9.23
N VAL A 251 9.50 -18.24 9.30
CA VAL A 251 10.48 -17.28 9.83
C VAL A 251 11.40 -16.85 8.69
N MET A 252 11.49 -15.54 8.45
CA MET A 252 12.42 -14.95 7.49
C MET A 252 13.37 -14.02 8.24
N ILE A 253 14.66 -14.32 8.21
CA ILE A 253 15.73 -13.47 8.79
C ILE A 253 16.45 -12.77 7.63
N ARG A 254 16.51 -11.41 7.69
CA ARG A 254 17.14 -10.55 6.69
C ARG A 254 18.19 -9.65 7.30
#